data_9b1186cfef5af4aa66953ef106e6afa6
#
_entry.id   9b1186cfef5af4aa66953ef106e6afa6
#
_cell.length_a   1.000
_cell.length_b   1.000
_cell.length_c   1.000
_cell.angle_alpha   90.00
_cell.angle_beta   90.00
_cell.angle_gamma   90.00
#
_symmetry.space_group_name_H-M   'P 1'
#
loop_
_entity.id
_entity.type
_entity.pdbx_description
1 polymer ?
#
loop_
_entity_poly.entity_id
_entity_poly.type
_entity_poly.pdbx_seq_one_letter_code
_entity_poly.pdbx_strand_id
1 'polypeptide(L)'
;MRANEYQTRAMSTRLPSCENATYMLFGLMAEVGEIADKIAKWRRKGVCRLDMDHLVFNTGDLQEVEGYKSELMKEVGDCAWFIAGIADCFGFTLEEVMQQNLDKLASRRERGVICEALGRMILDFENAA
;
A
#
# COMPACT_ATOMS: atom_id res chain seq x y z
N MET A 1 4.08 -10.32 14.58
CA MET A 1 4.48 -8.89 14.75
C MET A 1 3.23 -8.03 14.71
N ARG A 2 3.09 -7.11 15.66
CA ARG A 2 1.97 -6.16 15.72
C ARG A 2 2.32 -4.88 14.94
N ALA A 3 1.31 -4.12 14.51
CA ALA A 3 1.54 -2.91 13.72
C ALA A 3 2.35 -1.84 14.46
N ASN A 4 2.08 -1.63 15.74
CA ASN A 4 2.85 -0.69 16.54
C ASN A 4 4.29 -1.16 16.82
N GLU A 5 4.51 -2.45 16.92
CA GLU A 5 5.87 -3.02 16.99
C GLU A 5 6.63 -2.75 15.69
N TYR A 6 5.98 -2.96 14.56
CA TYR A 6 6.56 -2.61 13.26
C TYR A 6 6.92 -1.12 13.20
N GLN A 7 5.97 -0.23 13.54
CA GLN A 7 6.21 1.21 13.52
C GLN A 7 7.41 1.60 14.37
N THR A 8 7.51 1.11 15.60
CA THR A 8 8.63 1.38 16.51
C THR A 8 9.96 0.95 15.90
N ARG A 9 10.01 -0.27 15.37
CA ARG A 9 11.23 -0.81 14.75
C ARG A 9 11.59 -0.09 13.46
N ALA A 10 10.61 0.21 12.62
CA ALA A 10 10.80 0.95 11.37
C ALA A 10 11.34 2.36 11.66
N MET A 11 10.76 3.08 12.60
CA MET A 11 11.20 4.44 12.93
C MET A 11 12.56 4.49 13.59
N SER A 12 13.03 3.41 14.20
CA SER A 12 14.39 3.32 14.71
C SER A 12 15.47 3.35 13.62
N THR A 13 15.09 3.11 12.37
CA THR A 13 15.99 3.19 11.21
C THR A 13 15.98 4.56 10.52
N ARG A 14 15.09 5.46 10.93
CA ARG A 14 14.92 6.78 10.33
C ARG A 14 16.02 7.73 10.76
N LEU A 15 16.67 8.39 9.80
CA LEU A 15 17.66 9.42 10.10
C LEU A 15 16.98 10.68 10.64
N PRO A 16 17.64 11.44 11.54
CA PRO A 16 17.06 12.69 12.07
C PRO A 16 16.66 13.71 11.00
N SER A 17 17.42 13.79 9.91
CA SER A 17 17.13 14.66 8.75
C SER A 17 15.86 14.27 7.99
N CYS A 18 15.36 13.04 8.18
CA CYS A 18 14.18 12.49 7.53
C CYS A 18 12.94 12.56 8.44
N GLU A 19 13.10 13.04 9.67
CA GLU A 19 12.05 13.10 10.70
C GLU A 19 11.15 14.33 10.50
N ASN A 20 10.49 14.38 9.34
CA ASN A 20 9.56 15.45 9.01
C ASN A 20 8.50 14.95 8.01
N ALA A 21 7.32 15.58 8.05
CA ALA A 21 6.18 15.17 7.23
C ALA A 21 6.44 15.32 5.73
N THR A 22 7.18 16.34 5.31
CA THR A 22 7.50 16.59 3.88
C THR A 22 8.33 15.44 3.31
N TYR A 23 9.40 15.05 4.00
CA TYR A 23 10.23 13.93 3.58
C TYR A 23 9.41 12.63 3.51
N MET A 24 8.63 12.34 4.56
CA MET A 24 7.81 11.13 4.62
C MET A 24 6.75 11.07 3.52
N LEU A 25 6.08 12.20 3.25
CA LEU A 25 5.05 12.25 2.20
C LEU A 25 5.65 12.11 0.80
N PHE A 26 6.71 12.84 0.49
CA PHE A 26 7.36 12.75 -0.83
C PHE A 26 8.03 11.40 -1.03
N GLY A 27 8.59 10.82 0.03
CA GLY A 27 9.12 9.47 -0.02
C GLY A 27 8.05 8.44 -0.35
N LEU A 28 6.88 8.50 0.27
CA LEU A 28 5.76 7.62 -0.06
C LEU A 28 5.35 7.74 -1.54
N MET A 29 5.26 8.97 -2.06
CA MET A 29 4.94 9.20 -3.47
C MET A 29 5.99 8.58 -4.40
N ALA A 30 7.26 8.70 -4.05
CA ALA A 30 8.36 8.10 -4.79
C ALA A 30 8.27 6.57 -4.80
N GLU A 31 8.06 5.94 -3.65
CA GLU A 31 7.97 4.47 -3.56
C GLU A 31 6.74 3.90 -4.28
N VAL A 32 5.61 4.59 -4.25
CA VAL A 32 4.45 4.24 -5.09
C VAL A 32 4.83 4.32 -6.57
N GLY A 33 5.60 5.32 -6.96
CA GLY A 33 6.16 5.46 -8.31
C GLY A 33 7.10 4.31 -8.69
N GLU A 34 7.91 3.81 -7.76
CA GLU A 34 8.79 2.64 -8.00
C GLU A 34 7.98 1.36 -8.28
N ILE A 35 6.88 1.13 -7.59
CA ILE A 35 5.95 0.04 -7.90
C ILE A 35 5.45 0.16 -9.34
N ALA A 36 4.97 1.34 -9.73
CA ALA A 36 4.45 1.59 -11.06
C ALA A 36 5.52 1.44 -12.14
N ASP A 37 6.72 1.96 -11.92
CA ASP A 37 7.85 1.85 -12.84
C ASP A 37 8.30 0.39 -13.05
N LYS A 38 8.36 -0.38 -11.97
CA LYS A 38 8.70 -1.80 -12.02
C LYS A 38 7.70 -2.58 -12.89
N ILE A 39 6.41 -2.39 -12.68
CA ILE A 39 5.34 -3.02 -13.48
C ILE A 39 5.42 -2.55 -14.94
N ALA A 40 5.62 -1.27 -15.20
CA ALA A 40 5.76 -0.73 -16.54
C ALA A 40 6.95 -1.36 -17.29
N LYS A 41 8.10 -1.50 -16.61
CA LYS A 41 9.27 -2.17 -17.16
C LYS A 41 9.02 -3.65 -17.47
N TRP A 42 8.35 -4.36 -16.58
CA TRP A 42 7.98 -5.77 -16.80
C TRP A 42 7.03 -5.93 -17.99
N ARG A 43 6.06 -5.04 -18.14
CA ARG A 43 5.17 -5.04 -19.33
C ARG A 43 5.97 -4.81 -20.62
N ARG A 44 6.83 -3.80 -20.63
CA ARG A 44 7.67 -3.50 -21.81
C ARG A 44 8.58 -4.66 -22.20
N LYS A 45 9.10 -5.39 -21.22
CA LYS A 45 9.97 -6.56 -21.44
C LYS A 45 9.21 -7.86 -21.70
N GLY A 46 7.88 -7.84 -21.70
CA GLY A 46 7.07 -9.04 -21.91
C GLY A 46 7.03 -9.99 -20.71
N VAL A 47 7.45 -9.56 -19.52
CA VAL A 47 7.41 -10.36 -18.30
C VAL A 47 5.98 -10.54 -17.81
N CYS A 48 5.14 -9.54 -17.96
CA CYS A 48 3.74 -9.57 -17.56
C CYS A 48 2.85 -8.83 -18.55
N ARG A 49 1.55 -9.05 -18.39
CA ARG A 49 0.48 -8.35 -19.12
C ARG A 49 -0.68 -8.04 -18.19
N LEU A 50 -1.54 -7.13 -18.62
CA LEU A 50 -2.85 -6.92 -17.99
C LEU A 50 -3.89 -7.75 -18.74
N ASP A 51 -4.64 -8.55 -18.02
CA ASP A 51 -5.74 -9.35 -18.53
C ASP A 51 -6.97 -9.06 -17.64
N MET A 52 -7.98 -8.43 -18.20
CA MET A 52 -9.18 -7.97 -17.47
C MET A 52 -8.82 -7.25 -16.15
N ASP A 53 -7.90 -6.30 -16.22
CA ASP A 53 -7.36 -5.53 -15.08
C ASP A 53 -6.51 -6.33 -14.06
N HIS A 54 -6.27 -7.59 -14.32
CA HIS A 54 -5.36 -8.41 -13.52
C HIS A 54 -3.95 -8.41 -14.10
N LEU A 55 -2.95 -8.29 -13.23
CA LEU A 55 -1.56 -8.48 -13.60
C LEU A 55 -1.27 -9.97 -13.71
N VAL A 56 -0.92 -10.44 -14.90
CA VAL A 56 -0.62 -11.83 -15.19
C VAL A 56 0.82 -11.95 -15.66
N PHE A 57 1.61 -12.80 -15.01
CA PHE A 57 2.97 -13.10 -15.47
C PHE A 57 2.94 -14.05 -16.66
N ASN A 58 3.81 -13.78 -17.66
CA ASN A 58 3.87 -14.51 -18.92
C ASN A 58 4.75 -15.78 -18.85
N THR A 59 5.07 -16.25 -17.67
CA THR A 59 5.82 -17.48 -17.42
C THR A 59 4.98 -18.50 -16.66
N GLY A 60 5.14 -19.78 -16.95
CA GLY A 60 4.57 -20.88 -16.18
C GLY A 60 5.48 -21.37 -15.03
N ASP A 61 6.67 -20.81 -14.92
CA ASP A 61 7.61 -21.16 -13.85
C ASP A 61 7.22 -20.44 -12.56
N LEU A 62 6.70 -21.21 -11.60
CA LEU A 62 6.24 -20.68 -10.31
C LEU A 62 7.37 -20.05 -9.49
N GLN A 63 8.59 -20.54 -9.60
CA GLN A 63 9.74 -20.00 -8.88
C GLN A 63 10.12 -18.63 -9.42
N GLU A 64 10.05 -18.45 -10.74
CA GLU A 64 10.25 -17.16 -11.39
C GLU A 64 9.16 -16.14 -10.99
N VAL A 65 7.89 -16.56 -10.98
CA VAL A 65 6.76 -15.74 -10.53
C VAL A 65 6.94 -15.28 -9.08
N GLU A 66 7.33 -16.19 -8.19
CA GLU A 66 7.60 -15.83 -6.78
C GLU A 66 8.76 -14.85 -6.64
N GLY A 67 9.76 -14.95 -7.51
CA GLY A 67 10.85 -13.97 -7.60
C GLY A 67 10.32 -12.55 -7.92
N TYR A 68 9.50 -12.41 -8.94
CA TYR A 68 8.87 -11.12 -9.29
C TYR A 68 7.97 -10.58 -8.18
N LYS A 69 7.16 -11.43 -7.58
CA LYS A 69 6.32 -11.04 -6.43
C LYS A 69 7.16 -10.57 -5.25
N SER A 70 8.28 -11.24 -4.97
CA SER A 70 9.19 -10.84 -3.91
C SER A 70 9.82 -9.47 -4.16
N GLU A 71 10.19 -9.17 -5.41
CA GLU A 71 10.67 -7.84 -5.78
C GLU A 71 9.60 -6.76 -5.54
N LEU A 72 8.36 -7.03 -5.94
CA LEU A 72 7.25 -6.10 -5.73
C LEU A 72 6.96 -5.89 -4.25
N MET A 73 7.04 -6.96 -3.46
CA MET A 73 6.82 -6.92 -2.01
C MET A 73 7.82 -6.00 -1.29
N LYS A 74 9.05 -5.89 -1.78
CA LYS A 74 10.04 -4.95 -1.22
C LYS A 74 9.57 -3.51 -1.39
N GLU A 75 9.14 -3.12 -2.58
CA GLU A 75 8.65 -1.76 -2.84
C GLU A 75 7.37 -1.44 -2.02
N VAL A 76 6.49 -2.42 -1.88
CA VAL A 76 5.32 -2.29 -0.99
C VAL A 76 5.74 -2.11 0.47
N GLY A 77 6.80 -2.81 0.88
CA GLY A 77 7.40 -2.65 2.21
C GLY A 77 7.96 -1.25 2.44
N ASP A 78 8.61 -0.67 1.44
CA ASP A 78 9.12 0.70 1.51
C ASP A 78 7.98 1.71 1.63
N CYS A 79 6.86 1.50 0.92
CA CYS A 79 5.63 2.27 1.14
C CYS A 79 5.13 2.17 2.59
N ALA A 80 5.14 0.97 3.18
CA ALA A 80 4.72 0.76 4.56
C ALA A 80 5.61 1.51 5.56
N TRP A 81 6.91 1.57 5.30
CA TRP A 81 7.86 2.34 6.11
C TRP A 81 7.51 3.84 6.13
N PHE A 82 7.23 4.42 4.95
CA PHE A 82 6.81 5.82 4.85
C PHE A 82 5.44 6.07 5.48
N ILE A 83 4.48 5.14 5.35
CA ILE A 83 3.18 5.25 6.03
C ILE A 83 3.36 5.28 7.55
N ALA A 84 4.22 4.41 8.09
CA ALA A 84 4.56 4.43 9.51
C ALA A 84 5.18 5.76 9.95
N GLY A 85 6.06 6.32 9.09
CA GLY A 85 6.68 7.62 9.33
C GLY A 85 5.72 8.79 9.29
N ILE A 86 4.75 8.78 8.37
CA ILE A 86 3.70 9.81 8.31
C ILE A 86 2.86 9.77 9.59
N ALA A 87 2.42 8.59 10.01
CA ALA A 87 1.65 8.45 11.24
C ALA A 87 2.43 9.00 12.45
N ASP A 88 3.72 8.65 12.56
CA ASP A 88 4.60 9.12 13.63
C ASP A 88 4.77 10.65 13.63
N CYS A 89 4.94 11.27 12.46
CA CYS A 89 5.05 12.72 12.34
C CYS A 89 3.82 13.47 12.84
N PHE A 90 2.65 12.86 12.79
CA PHE A 90 1.39 13.42 13.29
C PHE A 90 0.98 12.90 14.68
N GLY A 91 1.84 12.14 15.33
CA GLY A 91 1.61 11.63 16.68
C GLY A 91 0.64 10.46 16.77
N PHE A 92 0.44 9.71 15.69
CA PHE A 92 -0.44 8.54 15.66
C PHE A 92 0.37 7.24 15.66
N THR A 93 -0.19 6.22 16.30
CA THR A 93 0.28 4.85 16.11
C THR A 93 -0.34 4.25 14.84
N LEU A 94 0.34 3.27 14.26
CA LEU A 94 -0.22 2.55 13.10
C LEU A 94 -1.53 1.82 13.45
N GLU A 95 -1.64 1.26 14.64
CA GLU A 95 -2.88 0.60 15.08
C GLU A 95 -4.05 1.58 15.17
N GLU A 96 -3.82 2.82 15.64
CA GLU A 96 -4.84 3.86 15.63
C GLU A 96 -5.29 4.22 14.22
N VAL A 97 -4.35 4.40 13.28
CA VAL A 97 -4.65 4.68 11.88
C VAL A 97 -5.45 3.56 11.25
N MET A 98 -5.04 2.31 11.46
CA MET A 98 -5.73 1.12 10.95
C MET A 98 -7.12 0.96 11.54
N GLN A 99 -7.28 1.17 12.85
CA GLN A 99 -8.58 1.05 13.52
C GLN A 99 -9.56 2.12 13.01
N GLN A 100 -9.11 3.37 12.91
CA GLN A 100 -9.94 4.44 12.33
C GLN A 100 -10.38 4.12 10.89
N ASN A 101 -9.51 3.54 10.08
CA ASN A 101 -9.86 3.13 8.73
C ASN A 101 -10.94 2.05 8.75
N LEU A 102 -10.80 1.03 9.61
CA LEU A 102 -11.81 -0.03 9.76
C LEU A 102 -13.16 0.52 10.22
N ASP A 103 -13.17 1.42 11.19
CA ASP A 103 -14.39 2.05 11.70
C ASP A 103 -15.10 2.86 10.62
N LYS A 104 -14.35 3.61 9.83
CA LYS A 104 -14.88 4.33 8.68
C LYS A 104 -15.48 3.39 7.63
N LEU A 105 -14.81 2.28 7.32
CA LEU A 105 -15.30 1.28 6.37
C LEU A 105 -16.56 0.60 6.88
N ALA A 106 -16.61 0.23 8.17
CA ALA A 106 -17.80 -0.33 8.80
C ALA A 106 -18.99 0.63 8.72
N SER A 107 -18.79 1.90 9.03
CA SER A 107 -19.81 2.94 8.92
C SER A 107 -20.33 3.10 7.48
N ARG A 108 -19.45 3.08 6.48
CA ARG A 108 -19.84 3.13 5.06
C ARG A 108 -20.65 1.92 4.65
N ARG A 109 -20.31 0.74 5.12
CA ARG A 109 -21.06 -0.50 4.90
C ARG A 109 -22.47 -0.39 5.46
N GLU A 110 -22.63 0.04 6.72
CA GLU A 110 -23.94 0.21 7.37
C GLU A 110 -24.83 1.22 6.65
N ARG A 111 -24.24 2.29 6.09
CA ARG A 111 -24.95 3.30 5.31
C ARG A 111 -25.25 2.89 3.85
N GLY A 112 -24.84 1.69 3.43
CA GLY A 112 -25.03 1.21 2.05
C GLY A 112 -24.12 1.85 1.01
N VAL A 113 -23.05 2.53 1.42
CA VAL A 113 -22.07 3.17 0.53
C VAL A 113 -21.08 2.15 -0.05
N ILE A 114 -20.94 0.98 0.61
CA ILE A 114 -20.14 -0.15 0.16
C ILE A 114 -21.10 -1.32 -0.11
N CYS A 115 -21.10 -1.84 -1.34
CA CYS A 115 -21.94 -2.98 -1.72
C CYS A 115 -21.12 -4.28 -1.71
N GLU A 116 -21.54 -5.26 -0.90
CA GLU A 116 -20.91 -6.58 -0.82
C GLU A 116 -21.40 -7.56 -1.89
N ALA A 117 -22.62 -7.36 -2.39
CA ALA A 117 -23.32 -8.33 -3.25
C ALA A 117 -22.60 -8.65 -4.56
N LEU A 118 -21.68 -7.78 -5.00
CA LEU A 118 -20.93 -7.95 -6.25
C LEU A 118 -19.47 -8.35 -6.01
N GLY A 119 -19.07 -8.66 -4.78
CA GLY A 119 -17.69 -9.03 -4.42
C GLY A 119 -16.67 -7.92 -4.66
N ARG A 120 -17.11 -6.69 -4.89
CA ARG A 120 -16.26 -5.51 -5.08
C ARG A 120 -16.89 -4.30 -4.41
N MET A 121 -16.04 -3.38 -4.04
CA MET A 121 -16.44 -2.14 -3.41
C MET A 121 -16.98 -1.18 -4.46
N ILE A 122 -18.26 -0.79 -4.32
CA ILE A 122 -18.87 0.27 -5.10
C ILE A 122 -18.96 1.49 -4.18
N LEU A 123 -18.34 2.59 -4.60
CA LEU A 123 -18.36 3.83 -3.84
C LEU A 123 -19.48 4.72 -4.36
N ASP A 124 -20.36 5.14 -3.48
CA ASP A 124 -21.23 6.28 -3.69
C ASP A 124 -20.45 7.55 -3.37
N PHE A 125 -20.03 8.27 -4.40
CA PHE A 125 -19.19 9.45 -4.26
C PHE A 125 -19.89 10.62 -3.58
N GLU A 126 -21.22 10.70 -3.60
CA GLU A 126 -22.00 11.74 -2.92
C GLU A 126 -21.91 11.60 -1.40
N ASN A 127 -21.74 10.38 -0.88
CA ASN A 127 -21.65 10.06 0.54
C ASN A 127 -20.27 9.57 0.98
N ALA A 128 -19.25 9.69 0.14
CA ALA A 128 -17.93 9.15 0.39
C ALA A 128 -17.04 9.99 1.35
N ALA A 129 -17.58 11.03 1.93
CA ALA A 129 -16.88 11.89 2.88
C ALA A 129 -16.47 11.17 4.17
#